data_5f4406595f5dcbaf81029799ca938949
#
_entry.id   5f4406595f5dcbaf81029799ca938949
#
_cell.length_a   1.000
_cell.length_b   1.000
_cell.length_c   1.000
_cell.angle_alpha   90.00
_cell.angle_beta   90.00
_cell.angle_gamma   90.00
#
_symmetry.space_group_name_H-M   'P 1'
#
loop_
_entity.id
_entity.type
_entity.pdbx_description
1 polymer ?
#
loop_
_entity_poly.entity_id
_entity_poly.type
_entity_poly.pdbx_seq_one_letter_code
_entity_poly.pdbx_strand_id
1 'polypeptide(L)'
;MLSGFSRWRNVLLSSLLVGLMLVGLSACSISDRPSRGVLLSALEQQIQFTQNAIAQSLDLQASGLPEVSRVRIEEQESLRIGDQKGVHLIGRFDWRLPGDAVKVDSPFELFLERGDRGESWRLALPSGSDDGSSQTWITYPLAMDPS
;
A
#
# COMPACT_ATOMS: atom_id res chain seq x y z
N MET A 1 -3.61 14.53 -63.74
CA MET A 1 -3.51 13.22 -63.03
C MET A 1 -2.46 13.18 -61.91
N LEU A 2 -1.79 14.26 -61.58
CA LEU A 2 -0.75 14.29 -60.50
C LEU A 2 -1.22 14.91 -59.21
N SER A 3 -2.46 15.42 -59.11
CA SER A 3 -2.97 16.07 -57.88
C SER A 3 -3.55 15.10 -56.82
N GLY A 4 -3.75 13.84 -57.17
CA GLY A 4 -4.28 12.83 -56.24
C GLY A 4 -3.22 12.23 -55.29
N PHE A 5 -1.97 12.18 -55.73
CA PHE A 5 -0.91 11.53 -54.97
C PHE A 5 -0.41 12.35 -53.76
N SER A 6 -0.51 13.68 -53.82
CA SER A 6 -0.04 14.54 -52.72
C SER A 6 -1.03 14.56 -51.54
N ARG A 7 -2.33 14.40 -51.83
CA ARG A 7 -3.37 14.36 -50.78
C ARG A 7 -3.32 13.07 -49.97
N TRP A 8 -2.99 11.96 -50.58
CA TRP A 8 -2.83 10.67 -49.89
C TRP A 8 -1.61 10.61 -49.00
N ARG A 9 -0.52 11.25 -49.45
CA ARG A 9 0.71 11.34 -48.66
C ARG A 9 0.52 12.15 -47.39
N ASN A 10 -0.25 13.22 -47.44
CA ASN A 10 -0.54 14.03 -46.26
C ASN A 10 -1.48 13.33 -45.26
N VAL A 11 -2.43 12.55 -45.78
CA VAL A 11 -3.35 11.75 -44.93
C VAL A 11 -2.59 10.63 -44.21
N LEU A 12 -1.67 9.94 -44.93
CA LEU A 12 -0.84 8.89 -44.31
C LEU A 12 0.16 9.44 -43.29
N LEU A 13 0.74 10.61 -43.54
CA LEU A 13 1.62 11.29 -42.61
C LEU A 13 0.88 11.78 -41.36
N SER A 14 -0.34 12.30 -41.51
CA SER A 14 -1.18 12.69 -40.41
C SER A 14 -1.60 11.49 -39.53
N SER A 15 -1.93 10.34 -40.18
CA SER A 15 -2.29 9.13 -39.45
C SER A 15 -1.11 8.53 -38.70
N LEU A 16 0.10 8.66 -39.23
CA LEU A 16 1.31 8.20 -38.55
C LEU A 16 1.67 9.09 -37.36
N LEU A 17 1.48 10.41 -37.48
CA LEU A 17 1.75 11.36 -36.39
C LEU A 17 0.77 11.21 -35.24
N VAL A 18 -0.52 10.96 -35.54
CA VAL A 18 -1.54 10.71 -34.53
C VAL A 18 -1.31 9.37 -33.82
N GLY A 19 -0.87 8.34 -34.54
CA GLY A 19 -0.50 7.05 -33.97
C GLY A 19 0.70 7.13 -33.03
N LEU A 20 1.69 7.99 -33.31
CA LEU A 20 2.87 8.16 -32.48
C LEU A 20 2.60 8.93 -31.19
N MET A 21 1.58 9.82 -31.19
CA MET A 21 1.18 10.56 -29.99
C MET A 21 0.40 9.70 -28.97
N LEU A 22 -0.20 8.60 -29.37
CA LEU A 22 -0.96 7.71 -28.49
C LEU A 22 -0.10 6.69 -27.72
N VAL A 23 1.15 6.50 -28.13
CA VAL A 23 2.09 5.60 -27.44
C VAL A 23 2.82 6.28 -26.27
N GLY A 24 2.73 7.61 -26.14
CA GLY A 24 3.43 8.39 -25.14
C GLY A 24 2.74 8.51 -23.78
N LEU A 25 1.55 7.93 -23.57
CA LEU A 25 0.79 8.02 -22.33
C LEU A 25 0.83 6.75 -21.46
N SER A 26 1.77 5.87 -21.72
CA SER A 26 2.22 4.91 -20.69
C SER A 26 3.12 5.65 -19.72
N ALA A 27 2.61 6.76 -19.16
CA ALA A 27 3.25 7.44 -18.07
C ALA A 27 3.32 6.46 -16.90
N CYS A 28 4.53 6.08 -16.57
CA CYS A 28 4.97 5.56 -15.29
C CYS A 28 3.90 5.74 -14.22
N SER A 29 3.06 4.76 -14.00
CA SER A 29 2.51 4.57 -12.69
C SER A 29 3.71 4.24 -11.82
N ILE A 30 4.31 5.26 -11.24
CA ILE A 30 5.17 5.12 -10.07
C ILE A 30 4.32 4.28 -9.15
N SER A 31 4.73 3.04 -8.93
CA SER A 31 3.89 2.07 -8.24
C SER A 31 3.60 2.62 -6.85
N ASP A 32 2.38 3.06 -6.62
CA ASP A 32 1.87 3.39 -5.28
C ASP A 32 1.77 2.12 -4.40
N ARG A 33 2.48 1.07 -4.82
CA ARG A 33 2.53 -0.19 -4.10
C ARG A 33 3.67 -0.16 -3.09
N PRO A 34 3.38 -0.39 -1.81
CA PRO A 34 4.42 -0.52 -0.79
C PRO A 34 5.34 -1.69 -1.10
N SER A 35 6.63 -1.55 -0.77
CA SER A 35 7.61 -2.61 -0.92
C SER A 35 7.30 -3.77 0.04
N ARG A 36 7.88 -4.94 -0.24
CA ARG A 36 7.75 -6.09 0.66
C ARG A 36 8.23 -5.77 2.08
N GLY A 37 9.34 -5.05 2.23
CA GLY A 37 9.86 -4.64 3.53
C GLY A 37 8.89 -3.76 4.32
N VAL A 38 8.23 -2.82 3.64
CA VAL A 38 7.18 -1.98 4.24
C VAL A 38 6.02 -2.84 4.74
N LEU A 39 5.57 -3.81 3.94
CA LEU A 39 4.47 -4.71 4.32
C LEU A 39 4.81 -5.56 5.55
N LEU A 40 6.00 -6.16 5.58
CA LEU A 40 6.46 -6.95 6.71
C LEU A 40 6.52 -6.11 7.98
N SER A 41 7.16 -4.94 7.90
CA SER A 41 7.30 -4.01 9.03
C SER A 41 5.95 -3.52 9.57
N ALA A 42 5.01 -3.20 8.66
CA ALA A 42 3.67 -2.75 9.05
C ALA A 42 2.86 -3.85 9.73
N LEU A 43 2.91 -5.07 9.22
CA LEU A 43 2.21 -6.22 9.82
C LEU A 43 2.80 -6.59 11.18
N GLU A 44 4.12 -6.62 11.32
CA GLU A 44 4.80 -6.84 12.59
C GLU A 44 4.38 -5.80 13.63
N GLN A 45 4.37 -4.52 13.24
CA GLN A 45 3.98 -3.42 14.13
C GLN A 45 2.50 -3.50 14.52
N GLN A 46 1.61 -3.85 13.60
CA GLN A 46 0.18 -4.03 13.88
C GLN A 46 -0.05 -5.18 14.86
N ILE A 47 0.64 -6.31 14.70
CA ILE A 47 0.57 -7.43 15.64
C ILE A 47 1.08 -7.00 17.01
N GLN A 48 2.22 -6.29 17.07
CA GLN A 48 2.75 -5.77 18.33
C GLN A 48 1.74 -4.90 19.08
N PHE A 49 1.07 -3.97 18.39
CA PHE A 49 0.07 -3.12 19.03
C PHE A 49 -1.07 -3.95 19.61
N THR A 50 -1.54 -4.94 18.87
CA THR A 50 -2.59 -5.85 19.33
C THR A 50 -2.13 -6.67 20.55
N GLN A 51 -0.94 -7.26 20.50
CA GLN A 51 -0.39 -8.05 21.59
C GLN A 51 -0.13 -7.21 22.83
N ASN A 52 0.40 -5.99 22.69
CA ASN A 52 0.61 -5.09 23.80
C ASN A 52 -0.71 -4.67 24.47
N ALA A 53 -1.74 -4.38 23.66
CA ALA A 53 -3.06 -4.04 24.20
C ALA A 53 -3.67 -5.21 24.99
N ILE A 54 -3.56 -6.43 24.49
CA ILE A 54 -4.01 -7.64 25.20
C ILE A 54 -3.21 -7.86 26.50
N ALA A 55 -1.89 -7.77 26.43
CA ALA A 55 -1.02 -7.95 27.58
C ALA A 55 -1.33 -6.93 28.69
N GLN A 56 -1.51 -5.66 28.32
CA GLN A 56 -1.88 -4.60 29.25
C GLN A 56 -3.26 -4.86 29.91
N SER A 57 -4.25 -5.31 29.13
CA SER A 57 -5.58 -5.59 29.65
C SER A 57 -5.62 -6.77 30.63
N LEU A 58 -4.66 -7.69 30.54
CA LEU A 58 -4.54 -8.89 31.37
C LEU A 58 -3.43 -8.75 32.43
N ASP A 59 -2.76 -7.62 32.52
CA ASP A 59 -1.61 -7.40 33.42
C ASP A 59 -0.46 -8.41 33.16
N LEU A 60 -0.22 -8.72 31.89
CA LEU A 60 0.81 -9.64 31.42
C LEU A 60 1.92 -8.90 30.67
N GLN A 61 3.06 -9.54 30.50
CA GLN A 61 4.11 -9.05 29.63
C GLN A 61 3.89 -9.56 28.19
N ALA A 62 4.13 -8.69 27.21
CA ALA A 62 4.06 -9.07 25.79
C ALA A 62 5.16 -10.07 25.43
N SER A 63 4.83 -11.00 24.53
CA SER A 63 5.65 -12.18 24.19
C SER A 63 6.83 -11.90 23.25
N GLY A 64 7.31 -10.68 23.11
CA GLY A 64 8.41 -10.33 22.19
C GLY A 64 7.94 -10.02 20.76
N LEU A 65 8.90 -9.91 19.82
CA LEU A 65 8.63 -9.48 18.46
C LEU A 65 8.00 -10.61 17.62
N PRO A 66 6.90 -10.34 16.91
CA PRO A 66 6.33 -11.31 15.97
C PRO A 66 7.25 -11.48 14.75
N GLU A 67 7.21 -12.66 14.16
CA GLU A 67 7.86 -12.97 12.89
C GLU A 67 6.78 -13.12 11.81
N VAL A 68 6.88 -12.32 10.75
CA VAL A 68 5.93 -12.30 9.63
C VAL A 68 6.57 -12.84 8.37
N SER A 69 5.84 -13.66 7.64
CA SER A 69 6.30 -14.27 6.38
C SER A 69 5.15 -14.50 5.41
N ARG A 70 5.49 -14.86 4.16
CA ARG A 70 4.54 -15.23 3.08
C ARG A 70 3.38 -14.28 2.89
N VAL A 71 3.63 -12.98 2.89
CA VAL A 71 2.60 -11.97 2.65
C VAL A 71 2.10 -12.05 1.21
N ARG A 72 0.79 -12.16 1.05
CA ARG A 72 0.07 -12.16 -0.22
C ARG A 72 -1.02 -11.10 -0.17
N ILE A 73 -0.96 -10.14 -1.08
CA ILE A 73 -2.00 -9.13 -1.26
C ILE A 73 -3.06 -9.70 -2.19
N GLU A 74 -4.31 -9.71 -1.76
CA GLU A 74 -5.47 -10.13 -2.55
C GLU A 74 -6.20 -8.92 -3.14
N GLU A 75 -6.29 -7.82 -2.38
CA GLU A 75 -6.93 -6.58 -2.80
C GLU A 75 -6.07 -5.38 -2.43
N GLN A 76 -6.05 -4.39 -3.31
CA GLN A 76 -5.38 -3.11 -3.09
C GLN A 76 -6.25 -1.99 -3.62
N GLU A 77 -6.51 -1.01 -2.79
CA GLU A 77 -7.32 0.15 -3.10
C GLU A 77 -6.61 1.43 -2.67
N SER A 78 -6.64 2.45 -3.52
CA SER A 78 -6.10 3.76 -3.17
C SER A 78 -7.16 4.56 -2.43
N LEU A 79 -6.77 5.22 -1.35
CA LEU A 79 -7.66 6.09 -0.57
C LEU A 79 -6.88 7.30 -0.03
N ARG A 80 -7.63 8.21 0.58
CA ARG A 80 -7.02 9.31 1.35
C ARG A 80 -7.06 8.98 2.84
N ILE A 81 -5.94 9.21 3.51
CA ILE A 81 -5.80 9.10 4.95
C ILE A 81 -5.47 10.51 5.47
N GLY A 82 -6.48 11.16 6.05
CA GLY A 82 -6.39 12.59 6.31
C GLY A 82 -6.16 13.36 5.00
N ASP A 83 -5.12 14.17 4.94
CA ASP A 83 -4.74 14.95 3.77
C ASP A 83 -3.76 14.23 2.83
N GLN A 84 -3.31 13.05 3.22
CA GLN A 84 -2.29 12.28 2.50
C GLN A 84 -2.90 11.18 1.62
N LYS A 85 -2.14 10.77 0.61
CA LYS A 85 -2.44 9.56 -0.15
C LYS A 85 -2.15 8.33 0.70
N GLY A 86 -2.95 7.30 0.54
CA GLY A 86 -2.75 6.04 1.20
C GLY A 86 -3.24 4.86 0.39
N VAL A 87 -3.01 3.67 0.91
CA VAL A 87 -3.49 2.42 0.35
C VAL A 87 -4.15 1.58 1.41
N HIS A 88 -5.23 0.94 1.03
CA HIS A 88 -5.91 -0.10 1.78
C HIS A 88 -5.55 -1.45 1.16
N LEU A 89 -5.08 -2.35 1.97
CA LEU A 89 -4.60 -3.67 1.55
C LEU A 89 -5.33 -4.75 2.32
N ILE A 90 -5.82 -5.72 1.61
CA ILE A 90 -6.40 -6.95 2.16
C ILE A 90 -5.59 -8.12 1.61
N GLY A 91 -5.30 -9.09 2.45
CA GLY A 91 -4.55 -10.25 2.03
C GLY A 91 -4.40 -11.29 3.11
N ARG A 92 -3.40 -12.15 2.90
CA ARG A 92 -3.09 -13.25 3.80
C ARG A 92 -1.59 -13.34 4.05
N PHE A 93 -1.23 -13.86 5.22
CA PHE A 93 0.15 -13.99 5.64
C PHE A 93 0.33 -15.11 6.66
N ASP A 94 1.56 -15.51 6.86
CA ASP A 94 1.94 -16.41 7.94
C ASP A 94 2.67 -15.62 9.02
N TRP A 95 2.45 -15.97 10.27
CA TRP A 95 3.12 -15.29 11.38
C TRP A 95 3.21 -16.18 12.62
N ARG A 96 4.10 -15.83 13.52
CA ARG A 96 4.24 -16.47 14.84
C ARG A 96 4.75 -15.48 15.87
N LEU A 97 4.45 -15.76 17.12
CA LEU A 97 5.14 -15.20 18.28
C LEU A 97 6.31 -16.09 18.67
N PRO A 98 7.35 -15.56 19.39
CA PRO A 98 8.46 -16.37 19.87
C PRO A 98 7.97 -17.56 20.70
N GLY A 99 8.43 -18.76 20.34
CA GLY A 99 8.04 -20.01 20.99
C GLY A 99 6.72 -20.63 20.53
N ASP A 100 5.94 -19.93 19.71
CA ASP A 100 4.67 -20.44 19.18
C ASP A 100 4.82 -21.13 17.82
N ALA A 101 3.83 -21.98 17.50
CA ALA A 101 3.70 -22.52 16.16
C ALA A 101 3.32 -21.44 15.15
N VAL A 102 3.74 -21.62 13.89
CA VAL A 102 3.37 -20.70 12.80
C VAL A 102 1.86 -20.76 12.57
N LYS A 103 1.21 -19.59 12.56
CA LYS A 103 -0.16 -19.43 12.12
C LYS A 103 -0.15 -19.15 10.62
N VAL A 104 -0.65 -20.11 9.86
CA VAL A 104 -0.60 -20.10 8.39
C VAL A 104 -1.86 -19.45 7.85
N ASP A 105 -1.71 -18.73 6.73
CA ASP A 105 -2.82 -18.22 5.95
C ASP A 105 -3.80 -17.34 6.75
N SER A 106 -3.26 -16.54 7.66
CA SER A 106 -4.05 -15.60 8.46
C SER A 106 -4.48 -14.40 7.63
N PRO A 107 -5.74 -13.94 7.72
CA PRO A 107 -6.18 -12.75 7.02
C PRO A 107 -5.58 -11.49 7.65
N PHE A 108 -5.34 -10.46 6.83
CA PHE A 108 -4.99 -9.13 7.31
C PHE A 108 -5.75 -8.05 6.56
N GLU A 109 -5.93 -6.95 7.22
CA GLU A 109 -6.36 -5.67 6.67
C GLU A 109 -5.39 -4.60 7.15
N LEU A 110 -4.87 -3.81 6.23
CA LEU A 110 -3.79 -2.86 6.48
C LEU A 110 -4.04 -1.55 5.76
N PHE A 111 -3.89 -0.44 6.47
CA PHE A 111 -3.91 0.90 5.92
C PHE A 111 -2.54 1.53 6.04
N LEU A 112 -2.00 2.00 4.94
CA LEU A 112 -0.70 2.66 4.90
C LEU A 112 -0.84 4.06 4.31
N GLU A 113 -0.39 5.06 5.07
CA GLU A 113 -0.29 6.44 4.63
C GLU A 113 1.06 6.67 3.97
N ARG A 114 1.05 7.36 2.84
CA ARG A 114 2.27 7.77 2.15
C ARG A 114 2.72 9.13 2.67
N GLY A 115 4.01 9.27 2.98
CA GLY A 115 4.58 10.54 3.43
C GLY A 115 4.60 11.60 2.32
N ASP A 116 4.74 12.87 2.71
CA ASP A 116 4.64 14.06 1.83
C ASP A 116 5.56 14.00 0.60
N ARG A 117 6.72 13.37 0.73
CA ARG A 117 7.71 13.22 -0.36
C ARG A 117 7.60 11.91 -1.13
N GLY A 118 6.63 11.05 -0.75
CA GLY A 118 6.45 9.74 -1.38
C GLY A 118 7.53 8.70 -1.07
N GLU A 119 8.45 8.97 -0.17
CA GLU A 119 9.59 8.11 0.17
C GLU A 119 9.35 7.26 1.42
N SER A 120 8.42 7.66 2.28
CA SER A 120 8.12 6.99 3.54
C SER A 120 6.70 6.48 3.58
N TRP A 121 6.48 5.46 4.41
CA TRP A 121 5.17 4.92 4.71
C TRP A 121 4.92 4.97 6.21
N ARG A 122 3.67 5.15 6.60
CA ARG A 122 3.21 5.12 7.98
C ARG A 122 2.06 4.13 8.11
N LEU A 123 2.05 3.38 9.20
CA LEU A 123 0.90 2.55 9.54
C LEU A 123 -0.25 3.46 9.98
N ALA A 124 -1.42 3.33 9.38
CA ALA A 124 -2.62 4.06 9.75
C ALA A 124 -3.64 3.13 10.40
N LEU A 125 -4.20 3.57 11.51
CA LEU A 125 -5.27 2.86 12.21
C LEU A 125 -6.52 3.74 12.24
N PRO A 126 -7.68 3.21 11.82
CA PRO A 126 -8.93 3.93 11.94
C PRO A 126 -9.29 4.09 13.42
N SER A 127 -9.61 5.31 13.85
CA SER A 127 -9.93 5.62 15.25
C SER A 127 -11.38 6.06 15.47
N GLY A 128 -12.24 5.84 14.47
CA GLY A 128 -13.64 6.28 14.53
C GLY A 128 -13.82 7.66 13.91
N SER A 129 -14.99 8.26 14.10
CA SER A 129 -15.29 9.64 13.71
C SER A 129 -15.86 10.38 14.91
N ASP A 130 -15.35 11.57 15.17
CA ASP A 130 -15.79 12.40 16.30
C ASP A 130 -17.23 12.89 16.13
N ASP A 131 -17.68 13.03 14.88
CA ASP A 131 -19.00 13.55 14.51
C ASP A 131 -19.84 12.58 13.65
N GLY A 132 -19.32 11.38 13.38
CA GLY A 132 -19.97 10.37 12.53
C GLY A 132 -19.91 10.67 11.03
N SER A 133 -19.27 11.76 10.60
CA SER A 133 -19.25 12.21 9.20
C SER A 133 -17.96 11.85 8.45
N SER A 134 -16.85 11.73 9.15
CA SER A 134 -15.56 11.43 8.54
C SER A 134 -14.72 10.49 9.42
N GLN A 135 -14.02 9.55 8.76
CA GLN A 135 -13.09 8.67 9.42
C GLN A 135 -11.88 9.44 9.95
N THR A 136 -11.58 9.33 11.24
CA THR A 136 -10.33 9.80 11.83
C THR A 136 -9.29 8.70 11.87
N TRP A 137 -8.01 9.08 11.82
CA TRP A 137 -6.89 8.18 11.69
C TRP A 137 -5.80 8.50 12.71
N ILE A 138 -5.20 7.46 13.26
CA ILE A 138 -3.96 7.58 14.02
C ILE A 138 -2.87 6.94 13.17
N THR A 139 -1.77 7.66 12.95
CA THR A 139 -0.66 7.18 12.12
C THR A 139 0.61 7.00 12.93
N TYR A 140 1.35 5.95 12.61
CA TYR A 140 2.60 5.59 13.27
C TYR A 140 3.71 5.41 12.23
N PRO A 141 4.91 5.96 12.48
CA PRO A 141 6.04 5.68 11.62
C PRO A 141 6.37 4.19 11.67
N LEU A 142 6.75 3.63 10.51
CA LEU A 142 7.23 2.26 10.46
C LEU A 142 8.65 2.19 11.01
N ALA A 143 8.91 1.19 11.84
CA ALA A 143 10.26 0.82 12.25
C ALA A 143 10.93 0.16 11.03
N MET A 144 11.52 0.97 10.14
CA MET A 144 12.34 0.46 9.04
C MET A 144 13.70 0.11 9.61
N ASP A 145 14.12 -1.14 9.44
CA ASP A 145 15.48 -1.52 9.74
C ASP A 145 16.41 -0.78 8.77
N PRO A 146 17.38 0.02 9.25
CA PRO A 146 18.32 0.66 8.36
C PRO A 146 19.24 -0.40 7.78
N SER A 147 18.92 -0.86 6.59
CA SER A 147 19.78 -1.75 5.79
C SER A 147 20.91 -0.99 5.11
#